data_da374ebb9c66f1918bbd4dd8306f4cad
#
_entry.id   da374ebb9c66f1918bbd4dd8306f4cad
#
_cell.length_a   1.000
_cell.length_b   1.000
_cell.length_c   1.000
_cell.angle_alpha   90.00
_cell.angle_beta   90.00
_cell.angle_gamma   90.00
#
_symmetry.space_group_name_H-M   'P 1'
#
loop_
_entity.id
_entity.type
_entity.pdbx_description
1 polymer ?
#
loop_
_entity_poly.entity_id
_entity_poly.type
_entity_poly.pdbx_seq_one_letter_code
_entity_poly.pdbx_strand_id
1 'polypeptide(L)'
;MQKIFSLLLSFIMLISIVSLVDFSAFAASKLPATSITSLSAKDNGFTVKWKKKTKITGYQIQYSTDSKFKKNKKTIKLKKAKTTFKKISNLRESKKYYFRIRTYKSSNKKTRYSKWSKVKSIKTQKEKHCTNNSNHSIKCGNIGRWFNSRSDIETYWKNQCNALAEKWDKGEISDSEYYSKSPYGYECWSCSYCGKWTGNFKYR
;
A
#
# COMPACT_ATOMS: atom_id res chain seq x y z
N MET A 1 -13.32 -41.29 71.32
CA MET A 1 -12.04 -40.85 70.72
C MET A 1 -11.72 -41.51 69.33
N GLN A 2 -11.96 -42.82 69.19
CA GLN A 2 -11.68 -43.55 67.92
C GLN A 2 -12.49 -43.07 66.72
N LYS A 3 -13.74 -42.66 66.85
CA LYS A 3 -14.56 -42.19 65.72
C LYS A 3 -14.13 -40.84 65.18
N ILE A 4 -13.56 -39.97 65.99
CA ILE A 4 -13.04 -38.64 65.54
C ILE A 4 -11.72 -38.81 64.82
N PHE A 5 -10.89 -39.75 65.19
CA PHE A 5 -9.62 -40.06 64.51
C PHE A 5 -9.85 -40.62 63.08
N SER A 6 -10.87 -41.50 62.95
CA SER A 6 -11.22 -42.07 61.63
C SER A 6 -11.74 -41.02 60.66
N LEU A 7 -12.54 -40.06 61.14
CA LEU A 7 -13.02 -38.94 60.30
C LEU A 7 -11.91 -37.97 59.90
N LEU A 8 -10.95 -37.72 60.78
CA LEU A 8 -9.78 -36.88 60.47
C LEU A 8 -8.83 -37.54 59.44
N LEU A 9 -8.60 -38.86 59.54
CA LEU A 9 -7.78 -39.57 58.52
C LEU A 9 -8.46 -39.59 57.14
N SER A 10 -9.79 -39.76 57.11
CA SER A 10 -10.54 -39.71 55.82
C SER A 10 -10.51 -38.33 55.16
N PHE A 11 -10.52 -37.27 55.97
CA PHE A 11 -10.45 -35.91 55.47
C PHE A 11 -9.05 -35.54 54.95
N ILE A 12 -7.99 -36.08 55.58
CA ILE A 12 -6.59 -35.87 55.10
C ILE A 12 -6.34 -36.63 53.80
N MET A 13 -6.93 -37.83 53.61
CA MET A 13 -6.82 -38.58 52.34
C MET A 13 -7.55 -37.92 51.20
N LEU A 14 -8.68 -37.25 51.47
CA LEU A 14 -9.40 -36.50 50.43
C LEU A 14 -8.64 -35.22 49.96
N ILE A 15 -7.84 -34.61 50.83
CA ILE A 15 -7.04 -33.42 50.48
C ILE A 15 -5.79 -33.81 49.66
N SER A 16 -5.24 -35.01 49.85
CA SER A 16 -4.05 -35.45 49.09
C SER A 16 -4.33 -35.89 47.65
N ILE A 17 -5.60 -36.15 47.28
CA ILE A 17 -5.97 -36.52 45.89
C ILE A 17 -6.15 -35.27 45.00
N VAL A 18 -6.36 -34.10 45.60
CA VAL A 18 -6.53 -32.84 44.83
C VAL A 18 -5.19 -32.26 44.30
N SER A 19 -4.05 -32.76 44.80
CA SER A 19 -2.72 -32.24 44.43
C SER A 19 -2.08 -32.90 43.19
N LEU A 20 -2.78 -33.81 42.50
CA LEU A 20 -2.28 -34.47 41.29
C LEU A 20 -3.04 -34.06 40.03
N VAL A 21 -3.75 -32.95 40.06
CA VAL A 21 -4.11 -32.28 38.82
C VAL A 21 -2.83 -31.55 38.37
N ASP A 22 -2.02 -32.24 37.60
CA ASP A 22 -1.01 -31.57 36.78
C ASP A 22 -1.71 -30.47 36.01
N PHE A 23 -1.69 -29.27 36.58
CA PHE A 23 -2.00 -28.06 35.85
C PHE A 23 -0.83 -27.89 34.86
N SER A 24 -0.79 -28.78 33.85
CA SER A 24 0.00 -28.54 32.65
C SER A 24 -0.52 -27.25 32.10
N ALA A 25 0.04 -26.15 32.60
CA ALA A 25 -0.14 -24.85 31.98
C ALA A 25 0.24 -25.04 30.52
N PHE A 26 -0.75 -25.27 29.67
CA PHE A 26 -0.59 -25.37 28.23
C PHE A 26 -0.05 -24.00 27.81
N ALA A 27 1.27 -23.88 27.92
CA ALA A 27 1.99 -22.67 27.53
C ALA A 27 1.62 -22.39 26.08
N ALA A 28 0.63 -21.54 25.91
CA ALA A 28 0.13 -21.17 24.59
C ALA A 28 1.34 -20.72 23.75
N SER A 29 1.80 -21.58 22.84
CA SER A 29 3.04 -21.38 22.11
C SER A 29 3.06 -19.97 21.51
N LYS A 30 4.04 -19.20 21.90
CA LYS A 30 4.20 -17.80 21.55
C LYS A 30 4.38 -17.69 20.03
N LEU A 31 3.49 -16.95 19.37
CA LEU A 31 3.59 -16.77 17.93
C LEU A 31 4.93 -16.13 17.54
N PRO A 32 5.58 -16.63 16.47
CA PRO A 32 6.86 -16.10 16.03
C PRO A 32 6.71 -14.64 15.60
N ALA A 33 7.38 -13.74 16.32
CA ALA A 33 7.43 -12.33 15.94
C ALA A 33 8.27 -12.13 14.67
N THR A 34 7.95 -11.11 13.90
CA THR A 34 8.73 -10.71 12.71
C THR A 34 9.36 -9.33 12.90
N SER A 35 10.24 -8.95 11.99
CA SER A 35 10.92 -7.64 11.99
C SER A 35 10.87 -7.01 10.62
N ILE A 36 10.78 -5.68 10.58
CA ILE A 36 10.91 -4.90 9.35
C ILE A 36 12.37 -4.94 8.92
N THR A 37 12.63 -5.45 7.72
CA THR A 37 13.98 -5.53 7.13
C THR A 37 14.33 -4.23 6.43
N SER A 38 13.43 -3.68 5.61
CA SER A 38 13.66 -2.41 4.94
C SER A 38 12.40 -1.55 4.84
N LEU A 39 12.62 -0.25 4.78
CA LEU A 39 11.66 0.77 4.39
C LEU A 39 12.29 1.58 3.27
N SER A 40 11.60 1.71 2.14
CA SER A 40 12.02 2.58 1.05
C SER A 40 10.93 3.59 0.73
N ALA A 41 11.28 4.88 0.78
CA ALA A 41 10.37 5.95 0.40
C ALA A 41 10.22 5.99 -1.11
N LYS A 42 9.02 6.33 -1.55
CA LYS A 42 8.69 6.78 -2.90
C LYS A 42 7.84 8.04 -2.77
N ASP A 43 7.58 8.69 -3.90
CA ASP A 43 6.69 9.85 -3.94
C ASP A 43 5.36 9.47 -3.27
N ASN A 44 4.91 10.28 -2.33
CA ASN A 44 3.70 10.10 -1.51
C ASN A 44 3.43 8.68 -0.99
N GLY A 45 4.50 7.86 -0.81
CA GLY A 45 4.35 6.48 -0.37
C GLY A 45 5.63 5.81 0.10
N PHE A 46 5.55 4.51 0.37
CA PHE A 46 6.71 3.67 0.69
C PHE A 46 6.42 2.18 0.49
N THR A 47 7.50 1.43 0.40
CA THR A 47 7.49 -0.03 0.42
C THR A 47 8.08 -0.50 1.74
N VAL A 48 7.33 -1.32 2.47
CA VAL A 48 7.82 -1.99 3.67
C VAL A 48 8.10 -3.46 3.35
N LYS A 49 9.29 -3.96 3.76
CA LYS A 49 9.66 -5.38 3.66
C LYS A 49 9.94 -5.94 5.05
N TRP A 50 9.70 -7.24 5.25
CA TRP A 50 9.90 -7.90 6.55
C TRP A 50 10.36 -9.35 6.41
N LYS A 51 10.85 -9.94 7.51
CA LYS A 51 11.24 -11.35 7.58
C LYS A 51 10.01 -12.24 7.49
N LYS A 52 10.02 -13.19 6.54
CA LYS A 52 9.00 -14.24 6.43
C LYS A 52 8.94 -15.08 7.70
N LYS A 53 7.74 -15.48 8.10
CA LYS A 53 7.48 -16.41 9.18
C LYS A 53 6.53 -17.52 8.73
N THR A 54 6.70 -18.69 9.31
CA THR A 54 5.86 -19.88 9.09
C THR A 54 4.93 -20.11 10.26
N LYS A 55 4.01 -21.07 10.14
CA LYS A 55 3.01 -21.45 11.17
C LYS A 55 2.13 -20.28 11.64
N ILE A 56 1.87 -19.30 10.75
CA ILE A 56 1.02 -18.13 10.97
C ILE A 56 -0.05 -18.03 9.89
N THR A 57 -1.10 -17.26 10.12
CA THR A 57 -2.09 -16.94 9.08
C THR A 57 -1.64 -15.76 8.23
N GLY A 58 -0.97 -14.78 8.84
CA GLY A 58 -0.51 -13.60 8.11
C GLY A 58 0.12 -12.53 9.01
N TYR A 59 0.11 -11.30 8.50
CA TYR A 59 0.78 -10.16 9.14
C TYR A 59 -0.20 -9.02 9.39
N GLN A 60 0.06 -8.26 10.44
CA GLN A 60 -0.60 -7.00 10.69
C GLN A 60 0.43 -5.89 10.75
N ILE A 61 0.30 -4.91 9.87
CA ILE A 61 1.13 -3.71 9.83
C ILE A 61 0.33 -2.56 10.44
N GLN A 62 0.99 -1.78 11.27
CA GLN A 62 0.49 -0.48 11.69
C GLN A 62 1.46 0.62 11.27
N TYR A 63 0.91 1.73 10.81
CA TYR A 63 1.67 2.94 10.53
C TYR A 63 0.92 4.18 11.01
N SER A 64 1.67 5.19 11.39
CA SER A 64 1.15 6.44 11.93
C SER A 64 2.17 7.56 11.75
N THR A 65 1.72 8.81 11.78
CA THR A 65 2.57 9.99 11.94
C THR A 65 2.96 10.23 13.41
N ASP A 66 2.33 9.52 14.34
CA ASP A 66 2.64 9.55 15.76
C ASP A 66 3.47 8.32 16.14
N SER A 67 4.65 8.55 16.74
CA SER A 67 5.58 7.49 17.17
C SER A 67 5.01 6.54 18.22
N LYS A 68 4.07 7.02 19.03
CA LYS A 68 3.38 6.24 20.06
C LYS A 68 2.15 5.49 19.53
N PHE A 69 1.76 5.68 18.27
CA PHE A 69 0.59 5.07 17.62
C PHE A 69 -0.74 5.38 18.33
N LYS A 70 -0.85 6.50 19.03
CA LYS A 70 -2.08 6.95 19.67
C LYS A 70 -3.01 7.66 18.67
N LYS A 71 -2.44 8.53 17.81
CA LYS A 71 -3.18 9.33 16.81
C LYS A 71 -2.86 8.86 15.38
N ASN A 72 -3.78 9.11 14.44
CA ASN A 72 -3.61 8.86 12.99
C ASN A 72 -3.11 7.45 12.62
N LYS A 73 -3.43 6.46 13.46
CA LYS A 73 -3.01 5.08 13.28
C LYS A 73 -3.84 4.40 12.19
N LYS A 74 -3.16 3.87 11.18
CA LYS A 74 -3.76 2.98 10.18
C LYS A 74 -3.24 1.56 10.34
N THR A 75 -4.13 0.58 10.12
CA THR A 75 -3.83 -0.84 10.31
C THR A 75 -4.16 -1.59 9.03
N ILE A 76 -3.20 -2.40 8.55
CA ILE A 76 -3.35 -3.28 7.39
C ILE A 76 -3.20 -4.73 7.86
N LYS A 77 -4.17 -5.57 7.56
CA LYS A 77 -4.15 -7.00 7.84
C LYS A 77 -3.92 -7.77 6.55
N LEU A 78 -2.86 -8.55 6.46
CA LEU A 78 -2.46 -9.35 5.30
C LEU A 78 -2.70 -10.83 5.62
N LYS A 79 -3.59 -11.48 4.86
CA LYS A 79 -4.01 -12.86 5.11
C LYS A 79 -3.04 -13.93 4.56
N LYS A 80 -1.99 -13.54 3.83
CA LYS A 80 -1.04 -14.48 3.20
C LYS A 80 0.28 -14.52 3.95
N ALA A 81 0.62 -15.63 4.60
CA ALA A 81 1.90 -15.84 5.30
C ALA A 81 3.13 -15.77 4.39
N LYS A 82 2.96 -16.01 3.08
CA LYS A 82 4.04 -15.93 2.07
C LYS A 82 4.43 -14.48 1.74
N THR A 83 3.57 -13.48 2.03
CA THR A 83 3.84 -12.08 1.72
C THR A 83 4.96 -11.53 2.58
N THR A 84 5.95 -10.89 1.96
CA THR A 84 7.13 -10.31 2.63
C THR A 84 7.31 -8.82 2.37
N PHE A 85 6.41 -8.20 1.60
CA PHE A 85 6.41 -6.76 1.35
C PHE A 85 4.99 -6.21 1.14
N LYS A 86 4.85 -4.90 1.31
CA LYS A 86 3.62 -4.15 0.99
C LYS A 86 4.00 -2.75 0.52
N LYS A 87 3.43 -2.34 -0.60
CA LYS A 87 3.39 -0.95 -1.06
C LYS A 87 2.24 -0.22 -0.37
N ILE A 88 2.50 0.99 0.11
CA ILE A 88 1.51 1.89 0.70
C ILE A 88 1.68 3.24 0.01
N SER A 89 0.62 3.76 -0.58
CA SER A 89 0.58 5.00 -1.36
C SER A 89 -0.46 5.98 -0.79
N ASN A 90 -0.61 7.13 -1.41
CA ASN A 90 -1.54 8.19 -1.04
C ASN A 90 -1.31 8.70 0.40
N LEU A 91 -0.05 8.93 0.71
CA LEU A 91 0.37 9.50 1.97
C LEU A 91 0.74 10.97 1.80
N ARG A 92 0.66 11.73 2.89
CA ARG A 92 1.12 13.12 2.89
C ARG A 92 2.61 13.17 2.63
N GLU A 93 3.01 14.04 1.72
CA GLU A 93 4.40 14.31 1.38
C GLU A 93 5.18 14.93 2.53
N SER A 94 6.50 14.78 2.48
CA SER A 94 7.42 15.36 3.46
C SER A 94 7.06 15.05 4.92
N LYS A 95 6.26 14.02 5.15
CA LYS A 95 5.80 13.59 6.47
C LYS A 95 6.58 12.39 6.96
N LYS A 96 6.96 12.39 8.24
CA LYS A 96 7.57 11.23 8.89
C LYS A 96 6.47 10.27 9.33
N TYR A 97 6.63 8.99 8.95
CA TYR A 97 5.76 7.89 9.34
C TYR A 97 6.54 6.86 10.12
N TYR A 98 5.89 6.30 11.12
CA TYR A 98 6.38 5.24 11.99
C TYR A 98 5.66 3.96 11.66
N PHE A 99 6.38 2.83 11.72
CA PHE A 99 5.91 1.50 11.32
C PHE A 99 6.21 0.48 12.38
N ARG A 100 5.27 -0.43 12.58
CA ARG A 100 5.47 -1.68 13.30
C ARG A 100 4.69 -2.80 12.66
N ILE A 101 5.17 -4.01 12.80
CA ILE A 101 4.56 -5.20 12.23
C ILE A 101 4.48 -6.30 13.29
N ARG A 102 3.48 -7.15 13.20
CA ARG A 102 3.38 -8.38 13.97
C ARG A 102 2.77 -9.49 13.13
N THR A 103 2.96 -10.73 13.54
CA THR A 103 2.27 -11.87 12.95
C THR A 103 0.94 -12.11 13.67
N TYR A 104 0.05 -12.82 13.00
CA TYR A 104 -1.15 -13.33 13.65
C TYR A 104 -1.49 -14.74 13.15
N LYS A 105 -2.21 -15.48 14.00
CA LYS A 105 -2.80 -16.77 13.68
C LYS A 105 -4.27 -16.75 14.06
N SER A 106 -5.12 -17.07 13.08
CA SER A 106 -6.57 -17.21 13.28
C SER A 106 -6.91 -18.69 13.27
N SER A 107 -7.64 -19.15 14.28
CA SER A 107 -8.18 -20.50 14.41
C SER A 107 -9.49 -20.43 15.20
N ASN A 108 -10.52 -21.15 14.77
CA ASN A 108 -11.80 -21.30 15.47
C ASN A 108 -12.38 -19.96 15.98
N LYS A 109 -12.56 -18.98 15.07
CA LYS A 109 -13.06 -17.62 15.35
C LYS A 109 -12.19 -16.78 16.31
N LYS A 110 -11.09 -17.32 16.86
CA LYS A 110 -10.15 -16.58 17.72
C LYS A 110 -8.91 -16.17 16.94
N THR A 111 -8.42 -14.95 17.16
CA THR A 111 -7.18 -14.44 16.56
C THR A 111 -6.17 -14.10 17.65
N ARG A 112 -4.99 -14.74 17.56
CA ARG A 112 -3.85 -14.44 18.43
C ARG A 112 -2.81 -13.65 17.66
N TYR A 113 -2.05 -12.81 18.35
CA TYR A 113 -1.01 -11.96 17.78
C TYR A 113 0.32 -12.17 18.48
N SER A 114 1.42 -12.03 17.71
CA SER A 114 2.74 -11.91 18.31
C SER A 114 2.96 -10.53 18.96
N LYS A 115 4.06 -10.36 19.67
CA LYS A 115 4.56 -9.01 20.03
C LYS A 115 4.80 -8.19 18.74
N TRP A 116 4.69 -6.86 18.85
CA TRP A 116 5.07 -5.94 17.78
C TRP A 116 6.58 -5.95 17.54
N SER A 117 7.00 -5.72 16.32
CA SER A 117 8.40 -5.44 15.98
C SER A 117 8.88 -4.13 16.63
N LYS A 118 10.19 -3.93 16.66
CA LYS A 118 10.76 -2.59 16.86
C LYS A 118 10.16 -1.63 15.83
N VAL A 119 9.90 -0.39 16.27
CA VAL A 119 9.39 0.67 15.40
C VAL A 119 10.49 1.12 14.46
N LYS A 120 10.18 1.21 13.17
CA LYS A 120 11.03 1.89 12.18
C LYS A 120 10.30 3.11 11.64
N SER A 121 11.03 4.11 11.19
CA SER A 121 10.45 5.33 10.61
C SER A 121 11.11 5.69 9.30
N ILE A 122 10.36 6.40 8.47
CA ILE A 122 10.81 6.97 7.21
C ILE A 122 10.03 8.25 6.93
N LYS A 123 10.64 9.20 6.23
CA LYS A 123 9.98 10.40 5.73
C LYS A 123 9.56 10.14 4.29
N THR A 124 8.29 10.42 3.95
CA THR A 124 7.85 10.42 2.56
C THR A 124 8.58 11.51 1.79
N GLN A 125 8.91 11.26 0.56
CA GLN A 125 9.54 12.25 -0.29
C GLN A 125 8.50 13.33 -0.64
N LYS A 126 8.97 14.55 -0.88
CA LYS A 126 8.17 15.56 -1.55
C LYS A 126 7.97 15.08 -2.99
N GLU A 127 6.76 15.07 -3.48
CA GLU A 127 6.53 14.85 -4.89
C GLU A 127 7.31 15.95 -5.63
N LYS A 128 8.39 15.55 -6.26
CA LYS A 128 9.31 16.54 -6.84
C LYS A 128 8.70 17.24 -8.03
N HIS A 129 7.61 16.70 -8.60
CA HIS A 129 7.21 17.05 -9.95
C HIS A 129 5.71 16.84 -10.17
N CYS A 130 5.18 17.58 -11.14
CA CYS A 130 3.93 17.29 -11.81
C CYS A 130 2.67 17.58 -11.02
N THR A 131 2.68 18.64 -10.22
CA THR A 131 1.45 19.20 -9.65
C THR A 131 0.79 20.13 -10.67
N ASN A 132 -0.49 19.90 -10.96
CA ASN A 132 -1.30 20.77 -11.84
C ASN A 132 -0.68 21.06 -13.21
N ASN A 133 -0.15 20.03 -13.90
CA ASN A 133 0.52 20.15 -15.20
C ASN A 133 1.80 21.00 -15.19
N SER A 134 2.38 21.30 -14.05
CA SER A 134 3.65 21.99 -13.89
C SER A 134 4.74 21.08 -13.33
N ASN A 135 5.99 21.51 -13.44
CA ASN A 135 7.17 20.83 -12.90
C ASN A 135 7.41 19.41 -13.45
N HIS A 136 7.03 19.15 -14.69
CA HIS A 136 7.43 17.94 -15.41
C HIS A 136 8.92 17.93 -15.73
N SER A 137 9.52 16.75 -15.97
CA SER A 137 10.94 16.62 -16.35
C SER A 137 11.26 17.22 -17.72
N ILE A 138 10.22 17.46 -18.50
CA ILE A 138 10.26 18.02 -19.87
C ILE A 138 9.12 19.01 -20.03
N LYS A 139 9.25 19.89 -21.03
CA LYS A 139 8.18 20.83 -21.36
C LYS A 139 6.99 20.10 -22.02
N CYS A 140 5.80 20.63 -21.81
CA CYS A 140 4.61 20.22 -22.54
C CYS A 140 4.78 20.59 -24.02
N GLY A 141 4.37 19.68 -24.90
CA GLY A 141 4.39 19.94 -26.34
C GLY A 141 3.28 20.90 -26.77
N ASN A 142 3.21 21.20 -28.10
CA ASN A 142 2.20 22.10 -28.68
C ASN A 142 0.76 21.59 -28.54
N ILE A 143 0.56 20.29 -28.19
CA ILE A 143 -0.76 19.75 -27.82
C ILE A 143 -1.31 20.44 -26.55
N GLY A 144 -0.45 21.04 -25.72
CA GLY A 144 -0.83 21.87 -24.58
C GLY A 144 -1.38 21.10 -23.38
N ARG A 145 -1.32 19.77 -23.37
CA ARG A 145 -1.86 18.92 -22.30
C ARG A 145 -1.05 17.65 -22.04
N TRP A 146 -1.34 17.01 -20.88
CA TRP A 146 -0.74 15.77 -20.46
C TRP A 146 -1.76 14.64 -20.45
N PHE A 147 -1.36 13.46 -20.92
CA PHE A 147 -2.15 12.25 -21.04
C PHE A 147 -1.62 11.16 -20.11
N ASN A 148 -2.44 10.17 -19.81
CA ASN A 148 -2.01 9.05 -18.96
C ASN A 148 -1.23 7.98 -19.75
N SER A 149 -1.46 7.90 -21.07
CA SER A 149 -0.80 6.93 -21.94
C SER A 149 -0.51 7.53 -23.33
N ARG A 150 0.35 6.84 -24.09
CA ARG A 150 0.59 7.15 -25.50
C ARG A 150 -0.68 6.95 -26.34
N SER A 151 -1.45 5.91 -26.04
CA SER A 151 -2.70 5.64 -26.77
C SER A 151 -3.76 6.73 -26.58
N ASP A 152 -3.75 7.43 -25.44
CA ASP A 152 -4.64 8.57 -25.23
C ASP A 152 -4.27 9.76 -26.17
N ILE A 153 -2.99 9.95 -26.45
CA ILE A 153 -2.54 10.96 -27.43
C ILE A 153 -3.00 10.59 -28.84
N GLU A 154 -2.85 9.32 -29.21
CA GLU A 154 -3.27 8.82 -30.52
C GLU A 154 -4.79 8.99 -30.71
N THR A 155 -5.56 8.64 -29.71
CA THR A 155 -7.02 8.85 -29.72
C THR A 155 -7.37 10.32 -29.83
N TYR A 156 -6.69 11.18 -29.07
CA TYR A 156 -6.91 12.63 -29.15
C TYR A 156 -6.56 13.18 -30.52
N TRP A 157 -5.44 12.77 -31.13
CA TRP A 157 -5.07 13.15 -32.50
C TRP A 157 -6.13 12.73 -33.52
N LYS A 158 -6.58 11.46 -33.50
CA LYS A 158 -7.63 10.96 -34.39
C LYS A 158 -8.91 11.78 -34.27
N ASN A 159 -9.33 12.08 -33.03
CA ASN A 159 -10.54 12.88 -32.78
C ASN A 159 -10.42 14.32 -33.34
N GLN A 160 -9.21 14.94 -33.25
CA GLN A 160 -8.99 16.26 -33.85
C GLN A 160 -9.08 16.21 -35.38
N CYS A 161 -8.46 15.20 -36.00
CA CYS A 161 -8.53 15.00 -37.45
C CYS A 161 -9.97 14.78 -37.92
N ASN A 162 -10.71 13.89 -37.24
CA ASN A 162 -12.10 13.58 -37.58
C ASN A 162 -13.00 14.83 -37.46
N ALA A 163 -12.87 15.59 -36.36
CA ALA A 163 -13.65 16.80 -36.14
C ALA A 163 -13.40 17.88 -37.22
N LEU A 164 -12.16 17.97 -37.74
CA LEU A 164 -11.84 18.86 -38.84
C LEU A 164 -12.39 18.35 -40.17
N ALA A 165 -12.29 17.05 -40.43
CA ALA A 165 -12.85 16.43 -41.62
C ALA A 165 -14.37 16.60 -41.68
N GLU A 166 -15.08 16.40 -40.59
CA GLU A 166 -16.54 16.63 -40.51
C GLU A 166 -16.93 18.08 -40.85
N LYS A 167 -16.15 19.06 -40.39
CA LYS A 167 -16.39 20.48 -40.74
C LYS A 167 -16.13 20.76 -42.20
N TRP A 168 -15.10 20.17 -42.76
CA TRP A 168 -14.74 20.31 -44.16
C TRP A 168 -15.81 19.66 -45.04
N ASP A 169 -16.24 18.45 -44.76
CA ASP A 169 -17.30 17.74 -45.49
C ASP A 169 -18.62 18.50 -45.49
N LYS A 170 -18.94 19.25 -44.40
CA LYS A 170 -20.10 20.11 -44.29
C LYS A 170 -19.92 21.48 -44.98
N GLY A 171 -18.78 21.77 -45.53
CA GLY A 171 -18.43 23.09 -46.12
C GLY A 171 -18.27 24.22 -45.09
N GLU A 172 -18.13 23.88 -43.79
CA GLU A 172 -17.95 24.88 -42.73
C GLU A 172 -16.56 25.53 -42.72
N ILE A 173 -15.58 24.86 -43.31
CA ILE A 173 -14.19 25.34 -43.46
C ILE A 173 -13.70 25.11 -44.90
N SER A 174 -12.80 25.96 -45.37
CA SER A 174 -12.21 25.85 -46.70
C SER A 174 -11.14 24.75 -46.76
N ASP A 175 -10.76 24.32 -47.97
CA ASP A 175 -9.63 23.41 -48.21
C ASP A 175 -8.34 23.92 -47.55
N SER A 176 -8.02 25.19 -47.77
CA SER A 176 -6.84 25.84 -47.20
C SER A 176 -6.85 25.76 -45.68
N GLU A 177 -7.99 26.00 -45.07
CA GLU A 177 -8.15 25.95 -43.62
C GLU A 177 -8.06 24.52 -43.09
N TYR A 178 -8.67 23.55 -43.76
CA TYR A 178 -8.55 22.15 -43.45
C TYR A 178 -7.11 21.67 -43.45
N TYR A 179 -6.37 21.89 -44.55
CA TYR A 179 -4.99 21.46 -44.71
C TYR A 179 -4.03 22.16 -43.76
N SER A 180 -4.25 23.42 -43.39
CA SER A 180 -3.41 24.16 -42.45
C SER A 180 -3.64 23.75 -40.98
N LYS A 181 -4.86 23.34 -40.61
CA LYS A 181 -5.24 23.01 -39.26
C LYS A 181 -5.24 21.51 -38.97
N SER A 182 -5.30 20.65 -39.99
CA SER A 182 -5.29 19.21 -39.86
C SER A 182 -3.88 18.68 -39.64
N PRO A 183 -3.56 18.10 -38.47
CA PRO A 183 -2.22 17.56 -38.25
C PRO A 183 -2.03 16.26 -39.03
N TYR A 184 -0.97 16.17 -39.84
CA TYR A 184 -0.64 14.97 -40.61
C TYR A 184 0.02 13.86 -39.73
N GLY A 185 0.41 14.17 -38.52
CA GLY A 185 1.03 13.24 -37.59
C GLY A 185 1.33 13.88 -36.25
N TYR A 186 1.92 13.09 -35.39
CA TYR A 186 2.35 13.54 -34.08
C TYR A 186 3.64 12.87 -33.65
N GLU A 187 4.33 13.49 -32.71
CA GLU A 187 5.41 12.91 -31.95
C GLU A 187 5.06 13.02 -30.46
N CYS A 188 5.53 12.09 -29.63
CA CYS A 188 5.20 12.10 -28.23
C CYS A 188 6.36 11.61 -27.36
N TRP A 189 6.36 12.07 -26.12
CA TRP A 189 7.33 11.71 -25.10
C TRP A 189 6.68 11.69 -23.73
N SER A 190 7.33 11.02 -22.77
CA SER A 190 6.81 10.89 -21.42
C SER A 190 7.65 11.63 -20.40
N CYS A 191 6.99 12.14 -19.38
CA CYS A 191 7.66 12.68 -18.20
C CYS A 191 8.31 11.57 -17.40
N SER A 192 9.63 11.62 -17.19
CA SER A 192 10.38 10.63 -16.41
C SER A 192 9.98 10.59 -14.91
N TYR A 193 9.29 11.62 -14.45
CA TYR A 193 8.87 11.72 -13.04
C TYR A 193 7.53 11.07 -12.76
N CYS A 194 6.52 11.30 -13.57
CA CYS A 194 5.16 10.82 -13.33
C CYS A 194 4.65 9.82 -14.38
N GLY A 195 5.40 9.65 -15.48
CA GLY A 195 5.00 8.77 -16.59
C GLY A 195 3.89 9.33 -17.48
N LYS A 196 3.39 10.56 -17.24
CA LYS A 196 2.43 11.19 -18.13
C LYS A 196 3.07 11.54 -19.47
N TRP A 197 2.27 11.51 -20.51
CA TRP A 197 2.66 11.72 -21.89
C TRP A 197 2.20 13.08 -22.41
N THR A 198 2.98 13.68 -23.28
CA THR A 198 2.64 14.88 -24.07
C THR A 198 3.31 14.78 -25.44
N GLY A 199 3.06 15.72 -26.31
CA GLY A 199 3.68 15.69 -27.62
C GLY A 199 3.40 16.93 -28.46
N ASN A 200 3.84 16.86 -29.69
CA ASN A 200 3.57 17.87 -30.72
C ASN A 200 2.71 17.26 -31.82
N PHE A 201 1.71 18.00 -32.26
CA PHE A 201 1.12 17.77 -33.56
C PHE A 201 2.01 18.38 -34.65
N LYS A 202 2.11 17.69 -35.78
CA LYS A 202 2.85 18.12 -36.98
C LYS A 202 1.86 18.63 -38.00
N TYR A 203 2.06 19.88 -38.41
CA TYR A 203 1.27 20.57 -39.44
C TYR A 203 2.09 20.77 -40.68
N ARG A 204 1.44 20.94 -41.83
CA ARG A 204 2.07 21.25 -43.11
C ARG A 204 2.40 22.74 -43.23
#